data_dbbd251c7bcd16ef99b04f4be243fa41
#
_entry.id   dbbd251c7bcd16ef99b04f4be243fa41
#
_cell.length_a   1.000
_cell.length_b   1.000
_cell.length_c   1.000
_cell.angle_alpha   90.00
_cell.angle_beta   90.00
_cell.angle_gamma   90.00
#
_symmetry.space_group_name_H-M   'P 1'
#
loop_
_entity.id
_entity.type
_entity.pdbx_description
1 polymer ?
#
loop_
_entity_poly.entity_id
_entity_poly.type
_entity_poly.pdbx_seq_one_letter_code
_entity_poly.pdbx_strand_id
1 'polypeptide(L)'
;MQILIISPTQTGIGGIAQHVQGLANFLKNNGHKVDILSSENTFTIPVKGLKNPSFAVSAFLKTKFKKGNDIVHAHNLPSALPMKHASGKKVLTLHGIYSKQIDVLHGQTTGKLSSSYEKDALSWADAITVISREAYDYYAKLGFQVSLVPNAIDIQSLPQKAERIHAKQIIFAGRLSKEKGILDLLEIAKKLPKEIHLLVLGSGPEEEKVKQSAKSHTNIHYLGYVPKDRTISLIRGSDVLVQPSLAEGVSSTILEAMACKTPVITTNVGDNKELLNNGTCGIIIEPNSPQKLLEQTLGLLENKQRAESFRESAFKQVQKYDWSQVGKLYLNIYESLLV
;
A
#
# COMPACT_ATOMS: atom_id res chain seq x y z
N MET A 1 -4.77 -12.07 -24.08
CA MET A 1 -5.86 -11.09 -23.85
C MET A 1 -5.38 -9.69 -24.15
N GLN A 2 -6.27 -8.81 -24.59
CA GLN A 2 -6.07 -7.38 -24.63
C GLN A 2 -6.73 -6.74 -23.41
N ILE A 3 -5.93 -6.11 -22.56
CA ILE A 3 -6.35 -5.63 -21.24
C ILE A 3 -6.17 -4.12 -21.17
N LEU A 4 -7.23 -3.40 -20.81
CA LEU A 4 -7.19 -1.97 -20.53
C LEU A 4 -7.22 -1.76 -19.01
N ILE A 5 -6.15 -1.26 -18.44
CA ILE A 5 -6.11 -0.82 -17.03
C ILE A 5 -6.47 0.66 -16.95
N ILE A 6 -7.40 1.03 -16.08
CA ILE A 6 -7.82 2.41 -15.83
C ILE A 6 -7.52 2.75 -14.37
N SER A 7 -6.67 3.77 -14.15
CA SER A 7 -6.31 4.18 -12.80
C SER A 7 -6.07 5.69 -12.71
N PRO A 8 -6.49 6.37 -11.62
CA PRO A 8 -6.18 7.78 -11.43
C PRO A 8 -4.69 8.07 -11.34
N THR A 9 -3.88 7.05 -11.00
CA THR A 9 -2.42 7.17 -10.86
C THR A 9 -1.75 5.93 -11.45
N GLN A 10 -0.74 6.14 -12.26
CA GLN A 10 0.09 5.07 -12.85
C GLN A 10 1.51 5.10 -12.30
N THR A 11 2.06 6.31 -12.08
CA THR A 11 3.40 6.52 -11.53
C THR A 11 3.32 7.23 -10.18
N GLY A 12 4.38 7.11 -9.39
CA GLY A 12 4.49 7.77 -8.09
C GLY A 12 4.68 6.80 -6.93
N ILE A 13 4.71 7.36 -5.73
CA ILE A 13 5.12 6.66 -4.49
C ILE A 13 3.95 5.92 -3.84
N GLY A 14 2.71 6.17 -4.26
CA GLY A 14 1.51 5.62 -3.62
C GLY A 14 1.31 4.12 -3.91
N GLY A 15 0.76 3.39 -2.94
CA GLY A 15 0.48 1.95 -3.06
C GLY A 15 -0.36 1.58 -4.29
N ILE A 16 -1.30 2.45 -4.71
CA ILE A 16 -2.12 2.24 -5.91
C ILE A 16 -1.26 2.25 -7.18
N ALA A 17 -0.36 3.23 -7.32
CA ALA A 17 0.51 3.32 -8.50
C ALA A 17 1.44 2.11 -8.60
N GLN A 18 2.01 1.68 -7.46
CA GLN A 18 2.85 0.48 -7.40
C GLN A 18 2.07 -0.78 -7.77
N HIS A 19 0.84 -0.93 -7.28
CA HIS A 19 -0.02 -2.05 -7.60
C HIS A 19 -0.37 -2.10 -9.10
N VAL A 20 -0.79 -0.97 -9.67
CA VAL A 20 -1.11 -0.85 -11.11
C VAL A 20 0.09 -1.20 -11.99
N GLN A 21 1.26 -0.68 -11.63
CA GLN A 21 2.49 -0.94 -12.37
C GLN A 21 2.92 -2.41 -12.27
N GLY A 22 2.87 -2.98 -11.06
CA GLY A 22 3.20 -4.39 -10.82
C GLY A 22 2.26 -5.34 -11.56
N LEU A 23 0.94 -5.08 -11.51
CA LEU A 23 -0.04 -5.85 -12.28
C LEU A 23 0.22 -5.76 -13.80
N ALA A 24 0.45 -4.55 -14.30
CA ALA A 24 0.71 -4.35 -15.73
C ALA A 24 1.99 -5.08 -16.18
N ASN A 25 3.05 -5.02 -15.40
CA ASN A 25 4.29 -5.74 -15.68
C ASN A 25 4.08 -7.25 -15.65
N PHE A 26 3.41 -7.77 -14.61
CA PHE A 26 3.07 -9.18 -14.52
C PHE A 26 2.30 -9.67 -15.76
N LEU A 27 1.24 -8.95 -16.15
CA LEU A 27 0.42 -9.31 -17.31
C LEU A 27 1.21 -9.28 -18.63
N LYS A 28 2.05 -8.25 -18.84
CA LYS A 28 2.92 -8.16 -20.02
C LYS A 28 3.91 -9.30 -20.08
N ASN A 29 4.55 -9.63 -18.96
CA ASN A 29 5.50 -10.74 -18.86
C ASN A 29 4.85 -12.11 -19.11
N ASN A 30 3.52 -12.22 -18.93
CA ASN A 30 2.73 -13.41 -19.24
C ASN A 30 2.08 -13.34 -20.65
N GLY A 31 2.57 -12.49 -21.55
CA GLY A 31 2.17 -12.47 -22.96
C GLY A 31 0.85 -11.74 -23.26
N HIS A 32 0.33 -10.94 -22.31
CA HIS A 32 -0.87 -10.15 -22.55
C HIS A 32 -0.54 -8.74 -23.07
N LYS A 33 -1.40 -8.19 -23.94
CA LYS A 33 -1.33 -6.80 -24.37
C LYS A 33 -2.00 -5.92 -23.32
N VAL A 34 -1.25 -4.99 -22.73
CA VAL A 34 -1.73 -4.12 -21.65
C VAL A 34 -1.58 -2.67 -22.01
N ASP A 35 -2.70 -1.97 -22.07
CA ASP A 35 -2.79 -0.52 -22.18
C ASP A 35 -3.18 0.07 -20.81
N ILE A 36 -2.58 1.22 -20.45
CA ILE A 36 -2.91 1.92 -19.21
C ILE A 36 -3.47 3.30 -19.55
N LEU A 37 -4.63 3.61 -18.98
CA LEU A 37 -5.26 4.92 -19.04
C LEU A 37 -5.21 5.56 -17.64
N SER A 38 -4.45 6.65 -17.49
CA SER A 38 -4.21 7.29 -16.21
C SER A 38 -4.25 8.82 -16.31
N SER A 39 -4.14 9.50 -15.17
CA SER A 39 -4.04 10.97 -15.16
C SER A 39 -2.76 11.49 -15.82
N GLU A 40 -1.76 10.65 -16.04
CA GLU A 40 -0.51 11.04 -16.70
C GLU A 40 -0.63 11.07 -18.24
N ASN A 41 -1.62 10.33 -18.79
CA ASN A 41 -1.88 10.30 -20.23
C ASN A 41 -3.31 10.74 -20.61
N THR A 42 -4.04 11.36 -19.67
CA THR A 42 -5.33 12.02 -19.90
C THR A 42 -5.29 13.45 -19.38
N PHE A 43 -6.18 14.30 -19.90
CA PHE A 43 -6.34 15.64 -19.36
C PHE A 43 -6.88 15.58 -17.92
N THR A 44 -6.24 16.30 -17.01
CA THR A 44 -6.71 16.45 -15.63
C THR A 44 -6.45 17.86 -15.12
N ILE A 45 -7.35 18.36 -14.27
CA ILE A 45 -7.19 19.64 -13.61
C ILE A 45 -6.36 19.42 -12.32
N PRO A 46 -5.13 19.98 -12.20
CA PRO A 46 -4.23 19.69 -11.08
C PRO A 46 -4.60 20.45 -9.78
N VAL A 47 -5.90 20.55 -9.49
CA VAL A 47 -6.43 21.21 -8.30
C VAL A 47 -7.00 20.16 -7.37
N LYS A 48 -6.72 20.29 -6.06
CA LYS A 48 -7.26 19.38 -5.04
C LYS A 48 -8.79 19.34 -5.11
N GLY A 49 -9.37 18.14 -5.17
CA GLY A 49 -10.82 17.92 -5.34
C GLY A 49 -11.29 17.86 -6.80
N LEU A 50 -10.60 18.46 -7.76
CA LEU A 50 -10.97 18.44 -9.18
C LEU A 50 -10.20 17.41 -10.01
N LYS A 51 -9.05 16.94 -9.54
CA LYS A 51 -8.20 15.98 -10.27
C LYS A 51 -8.95 14.69 -10.61
N ASN A 52 -9.58 14.04 -9.65
CA ASN A 52 -10.29 12.78 -9.87
C ASN A 52 -11.56 12.94 -10.72
N PRO A 53 -12.45 13.92 -10.51
CA PRO A 53 -13.58 14.17 -11.40
C PRO A 53 -13.16 14.46 -12.84
N SER A 54 -12.18 15.35 -13.06
CA SER A 54 -11.69 15.68 -14.41
C SER A 54 -11.03 14.48 -15.10
N PHE A 55 -10.30 13.64 -14.34
CA PHE A 55 -9.80 12.36 -14.83
C PHE A 55 -10.94 11.45 -15.29
N ALA A 56 -11.98 11.26 -14.47
CA ALA A 56 -13.10 10.38 -14.79
C ALA A 56 -13.78 10.78 -16.11
N VAL A 57 -14.04 12.08 -16.31
CA VAL A 57 -14.65 12.61 -17.54
C VAL A 57 -13.73 12.45 -18.74
N SER A 58 -12.47 12.80 -18.61
CA SER A 58 -11.47 12.73 -19.67
C SER A 58 -11.19 11.29 -20.11
N ALA A 59 -11.08 10.37 -19.14
CA ALA A 59 -10.90 8.95 -19.38
C ALA A 59 -12.16 8.34 -20.01
N PHE A 60 -13.37 8.74 -19.58
CA PHE A 60 -14.64 8.32 -20.21
C PHE A 60 -14.68 8.67 -21.71
N LEU A 61 -14.31 9.90 -22.09
CA LEU A 61 -14.28 10.30 -23.49
C LEU A 61 -13.31 9.44 -24.33
N LYS A 62 -12.16 9.10 -23.77
CA LYS A 62 -11.17 8.21 -24.43
C LYS A 62 -11.67 6.77 -24.55
N THR A 63 -12.31 6.22 -23.50
CA THR A 63 -12.77 4.82 -23.50
C THR A 63 -13.95 4.60 -24.41
N LYS A 64 -14.82 5.59 -24.61
CA LYS A 64 -16.01 5.50 -25.50
C LYS A 64 -15.65 5.09 -26.94
N PHE A 65 -14.46 5.48 -27.40
CA PHE A 65 -13.99 5.21 -28.77
C PHE A 65 -12.99 4.05 -28.85
N LYS A 66 -12.55 3.49 -27.72
CA LYS A 66 -11.58 2.39 -27.68
C LYS A 66 -12.34 1.06 -27.64
N LYS A 67 -12.25 0.28 -28.71
CA LYS A 67 -12.89 -1.04 -28.86
C LYS A 67 -11.83 -2.15 -28.85
N GLY A 68 -12.26 -3.40 -28.62
CA GLY A 68 -11.42 -4.58 -28.76
C GLY A 68 -10.65 -4.99 -27.51
N ASN A 69 -11.03 -4.48 -26.33
CA ASN A 69 -10.48 -5.03 -25.11
C ASN A 69 -11.26 -6.29 -24.70
N ASP A 70 -10.55 -7.32 -24.24
CA ASP A 70 -11.16 -8.49 -23.60
C ASP A 70 -11.56 -8.15 -22.18
N ILE A 71 -10.64 -7.47 -21.45
CA ILE A 71 -10.80 -7.05 -20.05
C ILE A 71 -10.58 -5.55 -19.91
N VAL A 72 -11.43 -4.91 -19.11
CA VAL A 72 -11.25 -3.53 -18.64
C VAL A 72 -11.14 -3.57 -17.12
N HIS A 73 -9.95 -3.30 -16.60
CA HIS A 73 -9.67 -3.36 -15.17
C HIS A 73 -9.50 -1.96 -14.59
N ALA A 74 -10.47 -1.51 -13.81
CA ALA A 74 -10.49 -0.22 -13.15
C ALA A 74 -9.97 -0.30 -11.70
N HIS A 75 -9.20 0.70 -11.30
CA HIS A 75 -8.71 0.84 -9.94
C HIS A 75 -9.37 2.04 -9.26
N ASN A 76 -10.09 1.78 -8.17
CA ASN A 76 -10.87 2.75 -7.40
C ASN A 76 -12.01 3.45 -8.17
N LEU A 77 -12.90 4.09 -7.43
CA LEU A 77 -14.14 4.68 -7.95
C LEU A 77 -13.96 5.76 -9.02
N PRO A 78 -12.90 6.60 -9.02
CA PRO A 78 -12.69 7.55 -10.14
C PRO A 78 -12.54 6.88 -11.50
N SER A 79 -12.18 5.59 -11.54
CA SER A 79 -12.04 4.79 -12.76
C SER A 79 -13.32 4.04 -13.16
N ALA A 80 -14.36 4.03 -12.33
CA ALA A 80 -15.57 3.26 -12.56
C ALA A 80 -16.42 3.80 -13.74
N LEU A 81 -16.56 5.12 -13.86
CA LEU A 81 -17.31 5.72 -14.97
C LEU A 81 -16.69 5.41 -16.34
N PRO A 82 -15.38 5.62 -16.57
CA PRO A 82 -14.76 5.20 -17.83
C PRO A 82 -14.81 3.67 -18.05
N MET A 83 -14.70 2.85 -17.01
CA MET A 83 -14.86 1.39 -17.09
C MET A 83 -16.26 1.01 -17.59
N LYS A 84 -17.32 1.61 -17.05
CA LYS A 84 -18.71 1.33 -17.43
C LYS A 84 -18.93 1.38 -18.93
N HIS A 85 -18.30 2.33 -19.60
CA HIS A 85 -18.52 2.63 -21.03
C HIS A 85 -17.45 2.04 -21.97
N ALA A 86 -16.41 1.42 -21.43
CA ALA A 86 -15.41 0.73 -22.21
C ALA A 86 -15.93 -0.65 -22.70
N SER A 87 -15.48 -1.11 -23.86
CA SER A 87 -15.78 -2.46 -24.36
C SER A 87 -14.91 -3.50 -23.66
N GLY A 88 -15.47 -4.64 -23.32
CA GLY A 88 -14.82 -5.75 -22.62
C GLY A 88 -15.48 -6.07 -21.27
N LYS A 89 -15.10 -7.18 -20.65
CA LYS A 89 -15.53 -7.57 -19.30
C LYS A 89 -14.88 -6.65 -18.27
N LYS A 90 -15.62 -6.29 -17.25
CA LYS A 90 -15.28 -5.21 -16.30
C LYS A 90 -14.86 -5.75 -14.95
N VAL A 91 -13.67 -5.41 -14.53
CA VAL A 91 -13.13 -5.71 -13.20
C VAL A 91 -12.88 -4.40 -12.45
N LEU A 92 -13.33 -4.31 -11.21
CA LEU A 92 -13.11 -3.16 -10.35
C LEU A 92 -12.32 -3.57 -9.11
N THR A 93 -11.09 -3.08 -8.97
CA THR A 93 -10.30 -3.23 -7.73
C THR A 93 -10.45 -2.02 -6.83
N LEU A 94 -10.82 -2.25 -5.57
CA LEU A 94 -10.90 -1.23 -4.55
C LEU A 94 -9.70 -1.34 -3.59
N HIS A 95 -8.97 -0.23 -3.45
CA HIS A 95 -7.79 -0.13 -2.57
C HIS A 95 -8.13 0.33 -1.14
N GLY A 96 -9.37 0.15 -0.71
CA GLY A 96 -9.91 0.49 0.60
C GLY A 96 -11.40 0.77 0.54
N ILE A 97 -11.99 1.17 1.66
CA ILE A 97 -13.41 1.54 1.75
C ILE A 97 -13.53 3.02 1.41
N TYR A 98 -14.07 3.30 0.22
CA TYR A 98 -14.07 4.66 -0.34
C TYR A 98 -14.94 5.63 0.47
N SER A 99 -16.13 5.23 0.87
CA SER A 99 -17.04 6.04 1.71
C SER A 99 -16.36 6.47 3.01
N LYS A 100 -15.66 5.56 3.71
CA LYS A 100 -14.88 5.89 4.91
C LYS A 100 -13.75 6.89 4.64
N GLN A 101 -13.07 6.76 3.49
CA GLN A 101 -12.00 7.67 3.11
C GLN A 101 -12.53 9.09 2.81
N ILE A 102 -13.70 9.20 2.19
CA ILE A 102 -14.36 10.48 1.92
C ILE A 102 -14.86 11.12 3.21
N ASP A 103 -15.47 10.37 4.12
CA ASP A 103 -15.94 10.89 5.41
C ASP A 103 -14.81 11.54 6.22
N VAL A 104 -13.63 10.93 6.20
CA VAL A 104 -12.43 11.45 6.87
C VAL A 104 -11.91 12.73 6.20
N LEU A 105 -12.04 12.86 4.87
CA LEU A 105 -11.48 13.97 4.10
C LEU A 105 -12.43 15.16 3.92
N HIS A 106 -13.75 14.93 3.88
CA HIS A 106 -14.73 15.91 3.42
C HIS A 106 -16.01 16.01 4.28
N GLY A 107 -16.14 15.20 5.35
CA GLY A 107 -17.26 15.22 6.28
C GLY A 107 -18.48 14.37 5.84
N GLN A 108 -19.40 14.11 6.80
CA GLN A 108 -20.47 13.11 6.68
C GLN A 108 -21.52 13.37 5.56
N THR A 109 -21.76 14.62 5.16
CA THR A 109 -22.75 14.94 4.11
C THR A 109 -22.26 14.52 2.72
N THR A 110 -20.98 14.67 2.44
CA THR A 110 -20.34 14.17 1.21
C THR A 110 -20.25 12.64 1.18
N GLY A 111 -20.15 11.99 2.33
CA GLY A 111 -20.12 10.54 2.46
C GLY A 111 -21.40 9.84 2.00
N LYS A 112 -22.60 10.44 2.24
CA LYS A 112 -23.86 9.85 1.76
C LYS A 112 -24.00 9.83 0.23
N LEU A 113 -23.61 10.92 -0.43
CA LEU A 113 -23.59 10.99 -1.91
C LEU A 113 -22.53 10.06 -2.50
N SER A 114 -21.37 9.95 -1.85
CA SER A 114 -20.31 9.04 -2.29
C SER A 114 -20.70 7.59 -2.11
N SER A 115 -21.48 7.24 -1.07
CA SER A 115 -21.93 5.85 -0.85
C SER A 115 -22.96 5.37 -1.90
N SER A 116 -23.82 6.27 -2.39
CA SER A 116 -24.73 5.94 -3.50
C SER A 116 -23.94 5.68 -4.79
N TYR A 117 -23.03 6.58 -5.15
CA TYR A 117 -22.17 6.40 -6.33
C TYR A 117 -21.28 5.16 -6.21
N GLU A 118 -20.80 4.85 -5.00
CA GLU A 118 -20.00 3.64 -4.74
C GLU A 118 -20.81 2.38 -5.06
N LYS A 119 -22.05 2.27 -4.58
CA LYS A 119 -22.95 1.13 -4.88
C LYS A 119 -23.24 1.01 -6.38
N ASP A 120 -23.54 2.11 -7.03
CA ASP A 120 -23.78 2.12 -8.48
C ASP A 120 -22.53 1.68 -9.24
N ALA A 121 -21.35 2.19 -8.88
CA ALA A 121 -20.09 1.84 -9.52
C ALA A 121 -19.73 0.35 -9.36
N LEU A 122 -20.02 -0.23 -8.19
CA LEU A 122 -19.85 -1.66 -7.94
C LEU A 122 -20.76 -2.50 -8.84
N SER A 123 -22.02 -2.07 -9.06
CA SER A 123 -22.96 -2.78 -9.92
C SER A 123 -22.59 -2.78 -11.41
N TRP A 124 -21.65 -1.93 -11.84
CA TRP A 124 -21.17 -1.87 -13.23
C TRP A 124 -20.03 -2.88 -13.52
N ALA A 125 -19.49 -3.51 -12.51
CA ALA A 125 -18.41 -4.48 -12.65
C ALA A 125 -18.96 -5.91 -12.79
N ASP A 126 -18.37 -6.68 -13.69
CA ASP A 126 -18.61 -8.13 -13.81
C ASP A 126 -17.90 -8.90 -12.68
N ALA A 127 -16.78 -8.36 -12.16
CA ALA A 127 -16.10 -8.84 -10.97
C ALA A 127 -15.55 -7.68 -10.14
N ILE A 128 -15.63 -7.84 -8.82
CA ILE A 128 -15.10 -6.85 -7.85
C ILE A 128 -13.99 -7.51 -7.06
N THR A 129 -12.84 -6.83 -6.95
CA THR A 129 -11.75 -7.26 -6.09
C THR A 129 -11.42 -6.21 -5.05
N VAL A 130 -10.96 -6.65 -3.90
CA VAL A 130 -10.53 -5.81 -2.79
C VAL A 130 -9.17 -6.28 -2.30
N ILE A 131 -8.35 -5.36 -1.79
CA ILE A 131 -6.97 -5.68 -1.40
C ILE A 131 -6.82 -6.01 0.10
N SER A 132 -7.85 -5.79 0.92
CA SER A 132 -7.79 -5.99 2.37
C SER A 132 -9.01 -6.76 2.90
N ARG A 133 -8.80 -7.48 4.01
CA ARG A 133 -9.88 -8.20 4.70
C ARG A 133 -10.98 -7.25 5.19
N GLU A 134 -10.61 -6.08 5.71
CA GLU A 134 -11.58 -5.08 6.15
C GLU A 134 -12.53 -4.66 5.01
N ALA A 135 -11.97 -4.39 3.83
CA ALA A 135 -12.78 -4.05 2.65
C ALA A 135 -13.63 -5.24 2.18
N TYR A 136 -13.08 -6.46 2.22
CA TYR A 136 -13.83 -7.67 1.89
C TYR A 136 -15.07 -7.82 2.79
N ASP A 137 -14.89 -7.76 4.10
CA ASP A 137 -15.98 -7.92 5.08
C ASP A 137 -17.02 -6.78 4.94
N TYR A 138 -16.57 -5.57 4.66
CA TYR A 138 -17.44 -4.41 4.47
C TYR A 138 -18.34 -4.57 3.25
N TYR A 139 -17.78 -4.88 2.07
CA TYR A 139 -18.56 -4.99 0.84
C TYR A 139 -19.41 -6.28 0.80
N ALA A 140 -18.94 -7.37 1.38
CA ALA A 140 -19.73 -8.60 1.54
C ALA A 140 -20.97 -8.36 2.42
N LYS A 141 -20.85 -7.60 3.51
CA LYS A 141 -22.02 -7.18 4.34
C LYS A 141 -23.00 -6.29 3.60
N LEU A 142 -22.57 -5.56 2.58
CA LEU A 142 -23.46 -4.79 1.70
C LEU A 142 -24.12 -5.64 0.61
N GLY A 143 -23.86 -6.95 0.57
CA GLY A 143 -24.46 -7.89 -0.39
C GLY A 143 -23.70 -8.02 -1.71
N PHE A 144 -22.49 -7.45 -1.84
CA PHE A 144 -21.67 -7.60 -3.03
C PHE A 144 -20.83 -8.88 -2.99
N GLN A 145 -20.76 -9.59 -4.11
CA GLN A 145 -19.77 -10.66 -4.28
C GLN A 145 -18.40 -10.01 -4.59
N VAL A 146 -17.47 -10.17 -3.70
CA VAL A 146 -16.12 -9.60 -3.82
C VAL A 146 -15.07 -10.69 -3.66
N SER A 147 -13.96 -10.57 -4.38
CA SER A 147 -12.81 -11.45 -4.25
C SER A 147 -11.68 -10.71 -3.53
N LEU A 148 -11.10 -11.33 -2.52
CA LEU A 148 -9.91 -10.80 -1.85
C LEU A 148 -8.67 -11.13 -2.69
N VAL A 149 -8.06 -10.11 -3.29
CA VAL A 149 -6.77 -10.19 -3.98
C VAL A 149 -5.82 -9.23 -3.28
N PRO A 150 -4.91 -9.72 -2.46
CA PRO A 150 -4.09 -8.86 -1.58
C PRO A 150 -3.15 -7.97 -2.39
N ASN A 151 -2.61 -6.94 -1.73
CA ASN A 151 -1.54 -6.14 -2.31
C ASN A 151 -0.31 -7.02 -2.57
N ALA A 152 0.48 -6.68 -3.59
CA ALA A 152 1.60 -7.50 -4.03
C ALA A 152 2.89 -6.70 -4.13
N ILE A 153 3.99 -7.42 -4.13
CA ILE A 153 5.36 -6.93 -4.28
C ILE A 153 6.08 -7.73 -5.37
N ASP A 154 6.97 -7.09 -6.11
CA ASP A 154 7.90 -7.77 -7.01
C ASP A 154 9.22 -8.01 -6.26
N ILE A 155 9.35 -9.18 -5.66
CA ILE A 155 10.50 -9.52 -4.81
C ILE A 155 11.79 -9.56 -5.63
N GLN A 156 11.72 -10.01 -6.89
CA GLN A 156 12.90 -10.16 -7.73
C GLN A 156 13.46 -8.82 -8.22
N SER A 157 12.61 -7.80 -8.36
CA SER A 157 13.02 -6.47 -8.79
C SER A 157 13.64 -5.63 -7.66
N LEU A 158 13.55 -6.08 -6.40
CA LEU A 158 14.06 -5.31 -5.27
C LEU A 158 15.59 -5.21 -5.28
N PRO A 159 16.15 -4.02 -5.01
CA PRO A 159 17.59 -3.83 -4.83
C PRO A 159 18.17 -4.80 -3.81
N GLN A 160 19.24 -5.51 -4.18
CA GLN A 160 19.89 -6.48 -3.31
C GLN A 160 20.93 -5.84 -2.38
N LYS A 161 21.41 -4.65 -2.72
CA LYS A 161 22.41 -3.92 -1.93
C LYS A 161 21.77 -3.37 -0.65
N ALA A 162 22.34 -3.69 0.50
CA ALA A 162 22.01 -3.06 1.78
C ALA A 162 22.77 -1.74 1.94
N GLU A 163 22.09 -0.69 2.39
CA GLU A 163 22.70 0.58 2.82
C GLU A 163 22.55 0.71 4.34
N ARG A 164 23.67 0.68 5.07
CA ARG A 164 23.73 0.86 6.52
C ARG A 164 24.49 2.14 6.82
N ILE A 165 23.87 3.04 7.59
CA ILE A 165 24.45 4.34 7.98
C ILE A 165 25.05 4.26 9.37
N HIS A 166 24.38 3.53 10.29
CA HIS A 166 24.80 3.40 11.68
C HIS A 166 24.93 1.93 12.10
N ALA A 167 25.78 1.64 13.05
CA ALA A 167 26.05 0.28 13.56
C ALA A 167 24.78 -0.40 14.11
N LYS A 168 23.92 0.36 14.81
CA LYS A 168 22.59 -0.05 15.25
C LYS A 168 21.57 0.93 14.71
N GLN A 169 20.72 0.52 13.78
CA GLN A 169 19.70 1.40 13.20
C GLN A 169 18.35 0.73 13.06
N ILE A 170 17.33 1.44 13.48
CA ILE A 170 15.93 1.15 13.20
C ILE A 170 15.41 2.11 12.14
N ILE A 171 14.39 1.72 11.38
CA ILE A 171 13.88 2.53 10.28
C ILE A 171 12.36 2.66 10.32
N PHE A 172 11.89 3.85 9.95
CA PHE A 172 10.52 4.14 9.57
C PHE A 172 10.53 4.67 8.14
N ALA A 173 9.67 4.13 7.29
CA ALA A 173 9.50 4.60 5.92
C ALA A 173 8.02 4.74 5.59
N GLY A 174 7.56 5.96 5.27
CA GLY A 174 6.16 6.20 4.96
C GLY A 174 5.75 7.65 5.05
N ARG A 175 4.44 7.90 4.91
CA ARG A 175 3.88 9.24 5.08
C ARG A 175 4.04 9.69 6.54
N LEU A 176 4.57 10.89 6.75
CA LEU A 176 4.73 11.46 8.09
C LEU A 176 3.41 12.05 8.56
N SER A 177 2.54 11.21 9.10
CA SER A 177 1.20 11.58 9.55
C SER A 177 0.84 10.88 10.86
N LYS A 178 -0.14 11.42 11.58
CA LYS A 178 -0.63 10.82 12.84
C LYS A 178 -1.10 9.39 12.64
N GLU A 179 -1.81 9.12 11.55
CA GLU A 179 -2.31 7.80 11.20
C GLU A 179 -1.22 6.74 11.06
N LYS A 180 0.01 7.16 10.69
CA LYS A 180 1.18 6.27 10.58
C LYS A 180 1.96 6.13 11.91
N GLY A 181 1.46 6.73 12.98
CA GLY A 181 2.03 6.60 14.33
C GLY A 181 3.40 7.27 14.50
N ILE A 182 3.76 8.22 13.61
CA ILE A 182 5.09 8.86 13.66
C ILE A 182 5.35 9.56 14.99
N LEU A 183 4.31 10.08 15.65
CA LEU A 183 4.47 10.79 16.93
C LEU A 183 4.85 9.82 18.06
N ASP A 184 4.23 8.64 18.13
CA ASP A 184 4.57 7.59 19.09
C ASP A 184 6.02 7.11 18.86
N LEU A 185 6.41 6.99 17.59
CA LEU A 185 7.78 6.61 17.24
C LEU A 185 8.81 7.65 17.68
N LEU A 186 8.53 8.95 17.50
CA LEU A 186 9.40 10.02 17.98
C LEU A 186 9.47 10.05 19.50
N GLU A 187 8.38 9.73 20.20
CA GLU A 187 8.38 9.65 21.66
C GLU A 187 9.32 8.56 22.16
N ILE A 188 9.25 7.36 21.58
CA ILE A 188 10.14 6.27 22.00
C ILE A 188 11.59 6.51 21.58
N ALA A 189 11.82 7.12 20.41
CA ALA A 189 13.17 7.38 19.91
C ALA A 189 13.98 8.27 20.84
N LYS A 190 13.34 9.20 21.56
CA LYS A 190 13.97 10.04 22.59
C LYS A 190 14.43 9.24 23.82
N LYS A 191 13.84 8.06 24.05
CA LYS A 191 14.12 7.18 25.20
C LYS A 191 15.06 6.03 24.82
N LEU A 192 15.40 5.87 23.53
CA LEU A 192 16.35 4.86 23.07
C LEU A 192 17.78 5.21 23.54
N PRO A 193 18.61 4.20 23.83
CA PRO A 193 20.06 4.39 23.98
C PRO A 193 20.66 5.15 22.81
N LYS A 194 21.64 6.02 23.09
CA LYS A 194 22.22 6.93 22.08
C LYS A 194 22.89 6.21 20.90
N GLU A 195 23.33 4.99 21.09
CA GLU A 195 23.90 4.14 20.03
C GLU A 195 22.87 3.50 19.09
N ILE A 196 21.56 3.60 19.39
CA ILE A 196 20.49 3.14 18.53
C ILE A 196 19.92 4.33 17.77
N HIS A 197 20.09 4.32 16.46
CA HIS A 197 19.72 5.41 15.57
C HIS A 197 18.39 5.11 14.86
N LEU A 198 17.47 6.09 14.88
CA LEU A 198 16.22 6.04 14.12
C LEU A 198 16.40 6.78 12.79
N LEU A 199 16.21 6.07 11.68
CA LEU A 199 16.09 6.67 10.35
C LEU A 199 14.62 6.91 10.02
N VAL A 200 14.26 8.14 9.69
CA VAL A 200 12.90 8.54 9.31
C VAL A 200 12.88 8.97 7.85
N LEU A 201 12.17 8.21 7.01
CA LEU A 201 12.03 8.45 5.58
C LEU A 201 10.59 8.81 5.23
N GLY A 202 10.44 9.83 4.38
CA GLY A 202 9.16 10.26 3.85
C GLY A 202 8.87 11.74 4.09
N SER A 203 7.65 12.14 3.74
CA SER A 203 7.14 13.49 3.93
C SER A 203 5.68 13.45 4.41
N GLY A 204 5.15 14.54 4.94
CA GLY A 204 3.77 14.58 5.38
C GLY A 204 3.46 15.71 6.37
N PRO A 205 2.21 15.75 6.88
CA PRO A 205 1.77 16.83 7.76
C PRO A 205 2.59 16.99 9.05
N GLU A 206 3.20 15.91 9.54
CA GLU A 206 3.99 15.92 10.79
C GLU A 206 5.49 16.15 10.54
N GLU A 207 5.89 16.52 9.32
CA GLU A 207 7.29 16.67 8.92
C GLU A 207 8.08 17.65 9.81
N GLU A 208 7.48 18.79 10.19
CA GLU A 208 8.16 19.79 11.02
C GLU A 208 8.47 19.26 12.43
N LYS A 209 7.60 18.41 12.99
CA LYS A 209 7.88 17.78 14.30
C LYS A 209 9.03 16.77 14.20
N VAL A 210 9.11 16.05 13.07
CA VAL A 210 10.24 15.15 12.81
C VAL A 210 11.54 15.92 12.70
N LYS A 211 11.56 17.03 11.95
CA LYS A 211 12.73 17.90 11.81
C LYS A 211 13.18 18.48 13.16
N GLN A 212 12.23 18.94 13.98
CA GLN A 212 12.53 19.44 15.32
C GLN A 212 13.12 18.36 16.21
N SER A 213 12.57 17.14 16.18
CA SER A 213 13.10 16.02 16.94
C SER A 213 14.50 15.62 16.49
N ALA A 214 14.77 15.62 15.18
CA ALA A 214 16.09 15.33 14.63
C ALA A 214 17.14 16.41 14.99
N LYS A 215 16.73 17.68 15.11
CA LYS A 215 17.62 18.76 15.59
C LYS A 215 17.99 18.63 17.08
N SER A 216 17.06 18.09 17.88
CA SER A 216 17.19 18.03 19.35
C SER A 216 17.81 16.71 19.85
N HIS A 217 17.87 15.68 19.01
CA HIS A 217 18.31 14.34 19.40
C HIS A 217 19.24 13.77 18.34
N THR A 218 20.50 13.51 18.72
CA THR A 218 21.56 13.06 17.80
C THR A 218 21.34 11.65 17.22
N ASN A 219 20.44 10.88 17.80
CA ASN A 219 20.08 9.53 17.35
C ASN A 219 18.80 9.49 16.47
N ILE A 220 18.23 10.64 16.11
CA ILE A 220 17.07 10.72 15.18
C ILE A 220 17.53 11.39 13.89
N HIS A 221 17.41 10.69 12.77
CA HIS A 221 17.88 11.14 11.46
C HIS A 221 16.69 11.25 10.49
N TYR A 222 16.33 12.47 10.12
CA TYR A 222 15.33 12.72 9.10
C TYR A 222 16.00 12.80 7.73
N LEU A 223 15.67 11.86 6.84
CA LEU A 223 16.22 11.77 5.48
C LEU A 223 15.32 12.38 4.40
N GLY A 224 14.12 12.84 4.77
CA GLY A 224 13.15 13.38 3.82
C GLY A 224 12.61 12.34 2.87
N TYR A 225 12.20 12.81 1.70
CA TYR A 225 11.86 11.92 0.60
C TYR A 225 13.11 11.21 0.07
N VAL A 226 13.05 9.89 0.05
CA VAL A 226 14.12 9.02 -0.48
C VAL A 226 13.55 8.21 -1.65
N PRO A 227 14.25 8.13 -2.80
CA PRO A 227 13.85 7.29 -3.93
C PRO A 227 13.64 5.83 -3.52
N LYS A 228 12.73 5.12 -4.19
CA LYS A 228 12.29 3.76 -3.85
C LYS A 228 13.45 2.79 -3.65
N ASP A 229 14.37 2.73 -4.60
CA ASP A 229 15.49 1.76 -4.56
C ASP A 229 16.40 2.01 -3.36
N ARG A 230 16.66 3.27 -3.03
CA ARG A 230 17.45 3.62 -1.86
C ARG A 230 16.66 3.36 -0.56
N THR A 231 15.35 3.60 -0.56
CA THR A 231 14.48 3.25 0.58
C THR A 231 14.57 1.75 0.88
N ILE A 232 14.48 0.91 -0.14
CA ILE A 232 14.63 -0.55 -0.01
C ILE A 232 16.03 -0.93 0.51
N SER A 233 17.08 -0.28 -0.02
CA SER A 233 18.46 -0.53 0.44
C SER A 233 18.65 -0.15 1.91
N LEU A 234 18.06 0.95 2.37
CA LEU A 234 18.08 1.37 3.78
C LEU A 234 17.26 0.43 4.68
N ILE A 235 16.08 -0.02 4.22
CA ILE A 235 15.29 -1.04 4.94
C ILE A 235 16.13 -2.31 5.10
N ARG A 236 16.72 -2.82 4.02
CA ARG A 236 17.57 -4.01 4.03
C ARG A 236 18.80 -3.87 4.95
N GLY A 237 19.32 -2.66 5.08
CA GLY A 237 20.45 -2.34 5.96
C GLY A 237 20.06 -2.11 7.42
N SER A 238 18.78 -2.10 7.76
CA SER A 238 18.32 -1.81 9.12
C SER A 238 18.10 -3.07 9.96
N ASP A 239 18.22 -2.92 11.27
CA ASP A 239 18.02 -4.03 12.21
C ASP A 239 16.53 -4.34 12.39
N VAL A 240 15.68 -3.30 12.35
CA VAL A 240 14.22 -3.43 12.53
C VAL A 240 13.50 -2.32 11.76
N LEU A 241 12.43 -2.68 11.04
CA LEU A 241 11.41 -1.72 10.60
C LEU A 241 10.40 -1.52 11.73
N VAL A 242 10.16 -0.27 12.13
CA VAL A 242 9.17 0.09 13.15
C VAL A 242 8.05 0.90 12.50
N GLN A 243 6.83 0.36 12.47
CA GLN A 243 5.66 1.00 11.84
C GLN A 243 4.44 0.97 12.79
N PRO A 244 4.35 1.92 13.74
CA PRO A 244 3.32 1.94 14.77
C PRO A 244 2.03 2.63 14.28
N SER A 245 1.53 2.24 13.12
CA SER A 245 0.35 2.85 12.48
C SER A 245 -0.91 2.75 13.34
N LEU A 246 -1.75 3.78 13.30
CA LEU A 246 -3.07 3.80 13.92
C LEU A 246 -4.18 3.35 12.95
N ALA A 247 -3.89 3.41 11.65
CA ALA A 247 -4.77 2.92 10.59
C ALA A 247 -3.94 2.47 9.39
N GLU A 248 -4.30 1.34 8.84
CA GLU A 248 -3.73 0.77 7.61
C GLU A 248 -4.82 0.06 6.79
N GLY A 249 -4.54 -0.14 5.50
CA GLY A 249 -5.16 -1.23 4.73
C GLY A 249 -4.19 -2.40 4.69
N VAL A 250 -3.43 -2.52 3.59
CA VAL A 250 -2.31 -3.46 3.45
C VAL A 250 -1.02 -2.66 3.29
N SER A 251 -0.12 -2.78 4.24
CA SER A 251 1.12 -2.00 4.27
C SER A 251 2.15 -2.54 3.27
N SER A 252 2.41 -1.80 2.19
CA SER A 252 3.48 -2.12 1.24
C SER A 252 4.87 -2.09 1.89
N THR A 253 5.09 -1.18 2.85
CA THR A 253 6.37 -1.07 3.55
C THR A 253 6.67 -2.30 4.41
N ILE A 254 5.65 -2.92 5.01
CA ILE A 254 5.81 -4.20 5.72
C ILE A 254 6.19 -5.29 4.73
N LEU A 255 5.51 -5.41 3.58
CA LEU A 255 5.89 -6.38 2.53
C LEU A 255 7.33 -6.17 2.05
N GLU A 256 7.75 -4.92 1.88
CA GLU A 256 9.12 -4.55 1.52
C GLU A 256 10.13 -4.99 2.57
N ALA A 257 9.86 -4.76 3.85
CA ALA A 257 10.73 -5.19 4.93
C ALA A 257 10.84 -6.71 5.03
N MET A 258 9.72 -7.42 4.90
CA MET A 258 9.68 -8.89 4.87
C MET A 258 10.52 -9.44 3.71
N ALA A 259 10.41 -8.85 2.51
CA ALA A 259 11.19 -9.23 1.34
C ALA A 259 12.69 -8.88 1.47
N CYS A 260 13.00 -7.85 2.25
CA CYS A 260 14.37 -7.47 2.59
C CYS A 260 14.97 -8.30 3.74
N LYS A 261 14.23 -9.24 4.32
CA LYS A 261 14.60 -9.95 5.56
C LYS A 261 14.89 -8.99 6.72
N THR A 262 14.14 -7.90 6.80
CA THR A 262 14.23 -6.94 7.90
C THR A 262 13.11 -7.22 8.88
N PRO A 263 13.40 -7.53 10.14
CA PRO A 263 12.39 -7.76 11.18
C PRO A 263 11.44 -6.58 11.31
N VAL A 264 10.17 -6.85 11.59
CA VAL A 264 9.11 -5.85 11.65
C VAL A 264 8.50 -5.79 13.03
N ILE A 265 8.33 -4.56 13.54
CA ILE A 265 7.45 -4.26 14.68
C ILE A 265 6.34 -3.34 14.16
N THR A 266 5.09 -3.76 14.32
CA THR A 266 3.92 -2.99 13.88
C THR A 266 2.75 -3.12 14.85
N THR A 267 1.68 -2.41 14.57
CA THR A 267 0.45 -2.41 15.35
C THR A 267 -0.60 -3.34 14.75
N ASN A 268 -1.56 -3.77 15.57
CA ASN A 268 -2.70 -4.61 15.20
C ASN A 268 -3.79 -3.76 14.50
N VAL A 269 -3.48 -3.25 13.31
CA VAL A 269 -4.41 -2.47 12.47
C VAL A 269 -4.40 -2.97 11.04
N GLY A 270 -5.56 -2.86 10.35
CA GLY A 270 -5.71 -3.36 8.99
C GLY A 270 -5.30 -4.83 8.88
N ASP A 271 -4.64 -5.18 7.79
CA ASP A 271 -4.19 -6.55 7.55
C ASP A 271 -2.77 -6.85 8.09
N ASN A 272 -2.22 -6.01 8.98
CA ASN A 272 -0.87 -6.21 9.54
C ASN A 272 -0.74 -7.56 10.26
N LYS A 273 -1.81 -7.99 10.95
CA LYS A 273 -1.86 -9.28 11.63
C LYS A 273 -1.78 -10.45 10.65
N GLU A 274 -2.45 -10.35 9.51
CA GLU A 274 -2.40 -11.37 8.45
C GLU A 274 -1.04 -11.37 7.74
N LEU A 275 -0.49 -10.18 7.42
CA LEU A 275 0.84 -10.05 6.81
C LEU A 275 1.90 -10.75 7.67
N LEU A 276 1.89 -10.52 8.97
CA LEU A 276 2.84 -11.12 9.92
C LEU A 276 2.41 -12.50 10.44
N ASN A 277 1.44 -13.14 9.80
CA ASN A 277 0.96 -14.47 10.13
C ASN A 277 0.71 -14.64 11.64
N ASN A 278 -0.14 -13.78 12.19
CA ASN A 278 -0.49 -13.72 13.63
C ASN A 278 0.72 -13.56 14.57
N GLY A 279 1.76 -12.84 14.14
CA GLY A 279 2.95 -12.55 14.95
C GLY A 279 4.08 -13.59 14.84
N THR A 280 3.95 -14.61 13.98
CA THR A 280 5.03 -15.58 13.75
C THR A 280 6.14 -15.02 12.85
N CYS A 281 5.86 -13.93 12.11
CA CYS A 281 6.78 -13.30 11.16
C CYS A 281 7.24 -11.90 11.61
N GLY A 282 6.93 -11.48 12.84
CA GLY A 282 7.26 -10.17 13.37
C GLY A 282 6.49 -9.88 14.65
N ILE A 283 6.67 -8.70 15.21
CA ILE A 283 6.01 -8.28 16.45
C ILE A 283 4.79 -7.42 16.15
N ILE A 284 3.67 -7.78 16.75
CA ILE A 284 2.41 -7.03 16.67
C ILE A 284 2.07 -6.53 18.07
N ILE A 285 1.80 -5.23 18.19
CA ILE A 285 1.37 -4.59 19.44
C ILE A 285 0.03 -3.87 19.23
N GLU A 286 -0.65 -3.50 20.31
CA GLU A 286 -1.83 -2.66 20.19
C GLU A 286 -1.45 -1.22 19.80
N PRO A 287 -2.26 -0.50 19.01
CA PRO A 287 -2.04 0.90 18.71
C PRO A 287 -2.04 1.77 19.97
N ASN A 288 -1.44 2.97 19.90
CA ASN A 288 -1.30 3.90 21.03
C ASN A 288 -0.59 3.28 22.26
N SER A 289 0.40 2.43 22.02
CA SER A 289 1.14 1.74 23.10
C SER A 289 2.66 2.04 23.03
N PRO A 290 3.10 3.30 23.18
CA PRO A 290 4.49 3.68 22.98
C PRO A 290 5.44 2.97 23.96
N GLN A 291 5.02 2.71 25.20
CA GLN A 291 5.85 1.98 26.16
C GLN A 291 6.11 0.54 25.70
N LYS A 292 5.08 -0.14 25.18
CA LYS A 292 5.22 -1.51 24.63
C LYS A 292 6.06 -1.51 23.36
N LEU A 293 5.93 -0.46 22.53
CA LEU A 293 6.74 -0.26 21.33
C LEU A 293 8.23 -0.16 21.69
N LEU A 294 8.57 0.64 22.71
CA LEU A 294 9.94 0.79 23.21
C LEU A 294 10.48 -0.56 23.72
N GLU A 295 9.74 -1.23 24.60
CA GLU A 295 10.12 -2.53 25.18
C GLU A 295 10.40 -3.56 24.09
N GLN A 296 9.49 -3.71 23.10
CA GLN A 296 9.63 -4.68 22.03
C GLN A 296 10.78 -4.33 21.08
N THR A 297 11.01 -3.04 20.84
CA THR A 297 12.12 -2.58 20.02
C THR A 297 13.47 -2.93 20.65
N LEU A 298 13.66 -2.61 21.93
CA LEU A 298 14.89 -2.93 22.66
C LEU A 298 15.08 -4.46 22.77
N GLY A 299 14.06 -5.18 23.17
CA GLY A 299 14.13 -6.64 23.31
C GLY A 299 14.43 -7.38 22.01
N LEU A 300 13.94 -6.86 20.86
CA LEU A 300 14.27 -7.45 19.56
C LEU A 300 15.70 -7.15 19.11
N LEU A 301 16.20 -5.95 19.38
CA LEU A 301 17.60 -5.56 19.07
C LEU A 301 18.63 -6.37 19.90
N GLU A 302 18.28 -6.79 21.10
CA GLU A 302 19.12 -7.59 21.97
C GLU A 302 19.03 -9.10 21.65
N ASN A 303 17.90 -9.57 21.12
CA ASN A 303 17.68 -10.99 20.86
C ASN A 303 17.92 -11.35 19.38
N LYS A 304 19.19 -11.57 19.04
CA LYS A 304 19.59 -11.95 17.67
C LYS A 304 18.92 -13.21 17.14
N GLN A 305 18.70 -14.21 17.99
CA GLN A 305 18.05 -15.47 17.59
C GLN A 305 16.58 -15.24 17.19
N ARG A 306 15.85 -14.43 17.96
CA ARG A 306 14.46 -14.06 17.64
C ARG A 306 14.39 -13.22 16.37
N ALA A 307 15.30 -12.26 16.20
CA ALA A 307 15.39 -11.45 15.00
C ALA A 307 15.64 -12.31 13.75
N GLU A 308 16.56 -13.30 13.82
CA GLU A 308 16.83 -14.22 12.72
C GLU A 308 15.63 -15.11 12.40
N SER A 309 14.94 -15.64 13.41
CA SER A 309 13.72 -16.40 13.22
C SER A 309 12.64 -15.58 12.48
N PHE A 310 12.49 -14.29 12.81
CA PHE A 310 11.56 -13.41 12.10
C PHE A 310 12.00 -13.14 10.66
N ARG A 311 13.30 -12.95 10.38
CA ARG A 311 13.83 -12.76 9.02
C ARG A 311 13.43 -13.92 8.10
N GLU A 312 13.67 -15.14 8.54
CA GLU A 312 13.39 -16.33 7.73
C GLU A 312 11.88 -16.59 7.58
N SER A 313 11.12 -16.49 8.66
CA SER A 313 9.68 -16.71 8.61
C SER A 313 8.96 -15.63 7.80
N ALA A 314 9.35 -14.35 7.92
CA ALA A 314 8.81 -13.24 7.16
C ALA A 314 9.14 -13.38 5.66
N PHE A 315 10.38 -13.75 5.32
CA PHE A 315 10.78 -13.98 3.94
C PHE A 315 10.02 -15.14 3.29
N LYS A 316 9.77 -16.22 4.04
CA LYS A 316 8.91 -17.32 3.57
C LYS A 316 7.46 -16.88 3.38
N GLN A 317 6.92 -16.09 4.31
CA GLN A 317 5.53 -15.62 4.26
C GLN A 317 5.30 -14.66 3.09
N VAL A 318 6.24 -13.72 2.82
CA VAL A 318 6.07 -12.71 1.78
C VAL A 318 6.04 -13.28 0.36
N GLN A 319 6.55 -14.50 0.14
CA GLN A 319 6.44 -15.19 -1.16
C GLN A 319 4.99 -15.33 -1.64
N LYS A 320 4.03 -15.45 -0.73
CA LYS A 320 2.59 -15.50 -1.05
C LYS A 320 2.06 -14.18 -1.64
N TYR A 321 2.76 -13.08 -1.39
CA TYR A 321 2.42 -11.73 -1.85
C TYR A 321 3.28 -11.30 -3.05
N ASP A 322 4.10 -12.20 -3.61
CA ASP A 322 4.83 -11.93 -4.85
C ASP A 322 3.88 -11.83 -6.04
N TRP A 323 4.17 -10.95 -7.01
CA TRP A 323 3.36 -10.82 -8.21
C TRP A 323 3.20 -12.11 -8.98
N SER A 324 4.17 -13.02 -8.93
CA SER A 324 4.06 -14.36 -9.55
C SER A 324 2.94 -15.22 -8.93
N GLN A 325 2.51 -14.95 -7.72
CA GLN A 325 1.38 -15.61 -7.06
C GLN A 325 0.10 -14.77 -7.15
N VAL A 326 0.16 -13.51 -6.72
CA VAL A 326 -1.02 -12.63 -6.68
C VAL A 326 -1.54 -12.33 -8.09
N GLY A 327 -0.65 -12.19 -9.07
CA GLY A 327 -1.03 -11.96 -10.46
C GLY A 327 -1.85 -13.10 -11.05
N LYS A 328 -1.60 -14.36 -10.64
CA LYS A 328 -2.40 -15.52 -11.04
C LYS A 328 -3.85 -15.43 -10.56
N LEU A 329 -4.09 -14.83 -9.38
CA LEU A 329 -5.46 -14.62 -8.90
C LEU A 329 -6.24 -13.70 -9.84
N TYR A 330 -5.58 -12.63 -10.34
CA TYR A 330 -6.20 -11.76 -11.35
C TYR A 330 -6.44 -12.49 -12.67
N LEU A 331 -5.47 -13.28 -13.16
CA LEU A 331 -5.65 -14.06 -14.39
C LEU A 331 -6.82 -15.02 -14.27
N ASN A 332 -6.96 -15.75 -13.17
CA ASN A 332 -8.08 -16.66 -12.93
C ASN A 332 -9.43 -15.92 -12.99
N ILE A 333 -9.50 -14.71 -12.40
CA ILE A 333 -10.71 -13.88 -12.48
C ILE A 333 -10.98 -13.47 -13.92
N TYR A 334 -9.96 -13.02 -14.67
CA TYR A 334 -10.16 -12.61 -16.08
C TYR A 334 -10.62 -13.77 -16.96
N GLU A 335 -9.99 -14.92 -16.81
CA GLU A 335 -10.33 -16.12 -17.56
C GLU A 335 -11.76 -16.59 -17.27
N SER A 336 -12.18 -16.58 -16.00
CA SER A 336 -13.55 -16.96 -15.61
C SER A 336 -14.64 -16.02 -16.18
N LEU A 337 -14.29 -14.78 -16.51
CA LEU A 337 -15.23 -13.83 -17.13
C LEU A 337 -15.34 -14.02 -18.65
N LEU A 338 -14.39 -14.69 -19.28
CA LEU A 338 -14.34 -14.85 -20.74
C LEU A 338 -14.92 -16.20 -21.21
N VAL A 339 -15.19 -17.10 -20.29
CA VAL A 339 -15.92 -18.36 -20.53
C VAL A 339 -17.41 -18.07 -20.52
#